data_141cda03d7588b86910a6f096a854bc2
#
_entry.id   141cda03d7588b86910a6f096a854bc2
#
_cell.length_a   1.000
_cell.length_b   1.000
_cell.length_c   1.000
_cell.angle_alpha   90.00
_cell.angle_beta   90.00
_cell.angle_gamma   90.00
#
_symmetry.space_group_name_H-M   'P 1'
#
loop_
_entity.id
_entity.type
_entity.pdbx_description
1 polymer ?
#
loop_
_entity_poly.entity_id
_entity_poly.type
_entity_poly.pdbx_seq_one_letter_code
_entity_poly.pdbx_strand_id
1 'polypeptide(L)'
;METWQKLLIEAGINLIVIYVIFKILDFINNKIKNKLEKNDTHTALLRFLPIIVKLLKALIIFFAVTSFLQSQGYSVSSIIAGFGIGGIAISMAAQGALANIFGSVEVISDKVYKVGDYIKVSGIEGTVEEINIRSTKIRDLDNFLINIPNSVTAKSVVTNVSNAKKRFINEVFGVTYSTSDEKIQEAIDILKEIAEEHKDLHKDCKVYVDTLASSSINIKFRGYVKHGAFDKFTLVRGEFIQEVVKRFRQAGIDFAFPSQSIYIESDNTKIEN
;
A
#
# COMPACT_ATOMS: atom_id res chain seq x y z
N MET A 1 -11.69 68.82 -6.95
CA MET A 1 -12.84 68.17 -6.28
C MET A 1 -13.09 66.75 -6.83
N GLU A 2 -13.04 66.56 -8.14
CA GLU A 2 -13.30 65.24 -8.76
C GLU A 2 -12.37 64.08 -8.36
N THR A 3 -11.11 64.36 -8.08
CA THR A 3 -10.13 63.31 -7.68
C THR A 3 -10.43 62.71 -6.31
N TRP A 4 -10.81 63.53 -5.33
CA TRP A 4 -11.17 63.03 -4.00
C TRP A 4 -12.49 62.24 -3.96
N GLN A 5 -13.45 62.61 -4.79
CA GLN A 5 -14.72 61.91 -4.91
C GLN A 5 -14.52 60.52 -5.53
N LYS A 6 -13.69 60.39 -6.57
CA LYS A 6 -13.34 59.13 -7.17
C LYS A 6 -12.63 58.21 -6.16
N LEU A 7 -11.69 58.76 -5.39
CA LEU A 7 -10.95 58.00 -4.39
C LEU A 7 -11.86 57.45 -3.29
N LEU A 8 -12.82 58.28 -2.80
CA LEU A 8 -13.80 57.85 -1.80
C LEU A 8 -14.75 56.75 -2.34
N ILE A 9 -15.15 56.86 -3.61
CA ILE A 9 -16.01 55.86 -4.27
C ILE A 9 -15.24 54.54 -4.44
N GLU A 10 -14.00 54.55 -4.93
CA GLU A 10 -13.15 53.34 -5.06
C GLU A 10 -12.88 52.68 -3.70
N ALA A 11 -12.54 53.45 -2.68
CA ALA A 11 -12.37 52.93 -1.33
C ALA A 11 -13.67 52.30 -0.79
N GLY A 12 -14.80 52.95 -1.01
CA GLY A 12 -16.12 52.46 -0.61
C GLY A 12 -16.48 51.14 -1.29
N ILE A 13 -16.26 51.02 -2.61
CA ILE A 13 -16.50 49.82 -3.36
C ILE A 13 -15.62 48.68 -2.85
N ASN A 14 -14.31 48.93 -2.65
CA ASN A 14 -13.37 47.92 -2.12
C ASN A 14 -13.80 47.43 -0.75
N LEU A 15 -14.20 48.28 0.15
CA LEU A 15 -14.69 47.91 1.48
C LEU A 15 -15.96 47.04 1.43
N ILE A 16 -16.89 47.40 0.53
CA ILE A 16 -18.13 46.61 0.31
C ILE A 16 -17.77 45.21 -0.19
N VAL A 17 -16.89 45.12 -1.19
CA VAL A 17 -16.44 43.85 -1.75
C VAL A 17 -15.77 42.97 -0.69
N ILE A 18 -14.86 43.54 0.09
CA ILE A 18 -14.17 42.80 1.21
C ILE A 18 -15.21 42.32 2.22
N TYR A 19 -16.17 43.18 2.61
CA TYR A 19 -17.20 42.82 3.57
C TYR A 19 -18.08 41.66 3.05
N VAL A 20 -18.47 41.67 1.78
CA VAL A 20 -19.23 40.61 1.16
C VAL A 20 -18.45 39.30 1.14
N ILE A 21 -17.17 39.35 0.74
CA ILE A 21 -16.29 38.15 0.73
C ILE A 21 -16.13 37.58 2.15
N PHE A 22 -15.93 38.44 3.14
CA PHE A 22 -15.81 38.00 4.54
C PHE A 22 -17.09 37.35 5.05
N LYS A 23 -18.26 37.88 4.70
CA LYS A 23 -19.55 37.28 5.05
C LYS A 23 -19.74 35.91 4.40
N ILE A 24 -19.32 35.76 3.15
CA ILE A 24 -19.36 34.51 2.43
C ILE A 24 -18.42 33.48 3.12
N LEU A 25 -17.19 33.88 3.46
CA LEU A 25 -16.23 33.02 4.17
C LEU A 25 -16.74 32.59 5.55
N ASP A 26 -17.35 33.51 6.32
CA ASP A 26 -17.94 33.17 7.62
C ASP A 26 -19.17 32.26 7.47
N PHE A 27 -19.98 32.45 6.47
CA PHE A 27 -21.11 31.57 6.18
C PHE A 27 -20.65 30.15 5.83
N ILE A 28 -19.63 30.02 4.96
CA ILE A 28 -19.05 28.74 4.58
C ILE A 28 -18.42 28.06 5.82
N ASN A 29 -17.63 28.83 6.60
CA ASN A 29 -17.01 28.34 7.84
C ASN A 29 -18.04 27.76 8.80
N ASN A 30 -19.12 28.50 9.06
CA ASN A 30 -20.18 28.08 9.98
C ASN A 30 -20.94 26.85 9.46
N LYS A 31 -21.19 26.79 8.13
CA LYS A 31 -21.85 25.66 7.50
C LYS A 31 -20.99 24.37 7.60
N ILE A 32 -19.70 24.51 7.35
CA ILE A 32 -18.75 23.38 7.49
C ILE A 32 -18.64 22.95 8.94
N LYS A 33 -18.48 23.90 9.87
CA LYS A 33 -18.41 23.65 11.30
C LYS A 33 -19.63 22.88 11.80
N ASN A 34 -20.83 23.35 11.51
CA ASN A 34 -22.08 22.71 11.92
C ASN A 34 -22.25 21.29 11.32
N LYS A 35 -21.74 21.04 10.11
CA LYS A 35 -21.77 19.72 9.49
C LYS A 35 -20.77 18.75 10.13
N LEU A 36 -19.60 19.22 10.51
CA LEU A 36 -18.54 18.42 11.14
C LEU A 36 -18.84 18.12 12.63
N GLU A 37 -19.47 19.06 13.35
CA GLU A 37 -19.88 18.86 14.75
C GLU A 37 -20.94 17.77 14.91
N LYS A 38 -21.73 17.50 13.88
CA LYS A 38 -22.70 16.40 13.87
C LYS A 38 -22.07 15.01 13.74
N ASN A 39 -20.82 14.93 13.28
CA ASN A 39 -20.08 13.70 13.14
C ASN A 39 -18.86 13.76 14.06
N ASP A 40 -18.89 13.12 15.20
CA ASP A 40 -17.87 13.12 16.29
C ASP A 40 -16.42 12.78 15.86
N THR A 41 -16.20 12.49 14.57
CA THR A 41 -14.95 11.91 14.06
C THR A 41 -13.88 12.93 13.64
N HIS A 42 -14.17 14.25 13.62
CA HIS A 42 -13.27 15.24 12.97
C HIS A 42 -12.84 16.43 13.86
N THR A 43 -12.59 16.18 15.14
CA THR A 43 -12.18 17.20 16.11
C THR A 43 -10.93 18.00 15.71
N ALA A 44 -9.98 17.41 14.99
CA ALA A 44 -8.78 18.11 14.52
C ALA A 44 -9.10 19.14 13.42
N LEU A 45 -9.92 18.81 12.44
CA LEU A 45 -10.35 19.71 11.36
C LEU A 45 -11.08 20.94 11.90
N LEU A 46 -11.93 20.76 12.93
CA LEU A 46 -12.65 21.85 13.58
C LEU A 46 -11.73 22.88 14.24
N ARG A 47 -10.56 22.44 14.75
CA ARG A 47 -9.57 23.33 15.37
C ARG A 47 -8.76 24.15 14.36
N PHE A 48 -8.48 23.58 13.17
CA PHE A 48 -7.67 24.24 12.14
C PHE A 48 -8.51 25.14 11.22
N LEU A 49 -9.78 24.86 11.02
CA LEU A 49 -10.66 25.60 10.13
C LEU A 49 -10.70 27.12 10.42
N PRO A 50 -10.83 27.59 11.70
CA PRO A 50 -10.82 29.03 11.99
C PRO A 50 -9.48 29.70 11.68
N ILE A 51 -8.37 28.97 11.82
CA ILE A 51 -7.03 29.49 11.51
C ILE A 51 -6.89 29.69 10.01
N ILE A 52 -7.33 28.73 9.20
CA ILE A 52 -7.33 28.83 7.72
C ILE A 52 -8.17 30.02 7.26
N VAL A 53 -9.38 30.18 7.82
CA VAL A 53 -10.25 31.31 7.48
C VAL A 53 -9.62 32.67 7.85
N LYS A 54 -8.96 32.76 9.02
CA LYS A 54 -8.23 33.99 9.41
C LYS A 54 -7.08 34.30 8.45
N LEU A 55 -6.30 33.28 8.05
CA LEU A 55 -5.21 33.46 7.08
C LEU A 55 -5.74 33.90 5.71
N LEU A 56 -6.84 33.33 5.23
CA LEU A 56 -7.49 33.75 3.98
C LEU A 56 -7.98 35.19 4.06
N LYS A 57 -8.60 35.61 5.19
CA LYS A 57 -9.02 37.00 5.40
C LYS A 57 -7.82 37.96 5.41
N ALA A 58 -6.73 37.60 6.07
CA ALA A 58 -5.50 38.40 6.08
C ALA A 58 -4.91 38.56 4.67
N LEU A 59 -4.92 37.51 3.88
CA LEU A 59 -4.47 37.52 2.48
C LEU A 59 -5.34 38.43 1.61
N ILE A 60 -6.65 38.38 1.78
CA ILE A 60 -7.61 39.24 1.05
C ILE A 60 -7.36 40.71 1.41
N ILE A 61 -7.18 41.03 2.71
CA ILE A 61 -6.85 42.38 3.14
C ILE A 61 -5.53 42.85 2.51
N PHE A 62 -4.51 42.01 2.51
CA PHE A 62 -3.21 42.33 1.91
C PHE A 62 -3.35 42.69 0.43
N PHE A 63 -4.05 41.88 -0.36
CA PHE A 63 -4.24 42.16 -1.78
C PHE A 63 -5.15 43.38 -2.03
N ALA A 64 -6.14 43.60 -1.20
CA ALA A 64 -7.00 44.76 -1.31
C ALA A 64 -6.25 46.09 -1.02
N VAL A 65 -5.41 46.06 0.01
CA VAL A 65 -4.56 47.22 0.35
C VAL A 65 -3.51 47.49 -0.74
N THR A 66 -2.83 46.46 -1.23
CA THR A 66 -1.84 46.62 -2.31
C THR A 66 -2.51 47.12 -3.61
N SER A 67 -3.68 46.60 -3.96
CA SER A 67 -4.45 47.05 -5.11
C SER A 67 -4.89 48.52 -4.98
N PHE A 68 -5.36 48.91 -3.82
CA PHE A 68 -5.73 50.29 -3.53
C PHE A 68 -4.53 51.23 -3.63
N LEU A 69 -3.37 50.86 -3.03
CA LEU A 69 -2.14 51.68 -3.14
C LEU A 69 -1.71 51.84 -4.62
N GLN A 70 -1.82 50.77 -5.40
CA GLN A 70 -1.46 50.79 -6.81
C GLN A 70 -2.39 51.72 -7.61
N SER A 71 -3.69 51.74 -7.30
CA SER A 71 -4.63 52.65 -7.96
C SER A 71 -4.36 54.14 -7.66
N GLN A 72 -3.69 54.39 -6.53
CA GLN A 72 -3.25 55.75 -6.14
C GLN A 72 -1.87 56.14 -6.71
N GLY A 73 -1.28 55.26 -7.58
CA GLY A 73 0.02 55.53 -8.21
C GLY A 73 1.24 55.14 -7.40
N TYR A 74 1.06 54.50 -6.26
CA TYR A 74 2.20 53.99 -5.46
C TYR A 74 2.77 52.69 -6.10
N SER A 75 4.08 52.63 -6.13
CA SER A 75 4.74 51.40 -6.58
C SER A 75 4.67 50.30 -5.50
N VAL A 76 3.88 49.28 -5.74
CA VAL A 76 3.75 48.11 -4.85
C VAL A 76 4.62 46.92 -5.25
N SER A 77 5.41 47.07 -6.31
CA SER A 77 6.24 46.00 -6.88
C SER A 77 7.17 45.35 -5.86
N SER A 78 7.84 46.16 -5.01
CA SER A 78 8.74 45.65 -3.97
C SER A 78 7.99 44.87 -2.87
N ILE A 79 6.78 45.30 -2.55
CA ILE A 79 5.92 44.62 -1.55
C ILE A 79 5.47 43.26 -2.09
N ILE A 80 5.02 43.25 -3.35
CA ILE A 80 4.60 41.99 -4.02
C ILE A 80 5.78 41.04 -4.20
N ALA A 81 6.96 41.57 -4.60
CA ALA A 81 8.16 40.77 -4.74
C ALA A 81 8.60 40.13 -3.38
N GLY A 82 8.62 40.93 -2.32
CA GLY A 82 8.93 40.45 -0.95
C GLY A 82 7.93 39.39 -0.47
N PHE A 83 6.64 39.61 -0.71
CA PHE A 83 5.58 38.64 -0.40
C PHE A 83 5.73 37.35 -1.21
N GLY A 84 6.14 37.45 -2.49
CA GLY A 84 6.42 36.30 -3.36
C GLY A 84 7.56 35.42 -2.82
N ILE A 85 8.68 36.06 -2.42
CA ILE A 85 9.82 35.35 -1.82
C ILE A 85 9.41 34.69 -0.49
N GLY A 86 8.68 35.39 0.37
CA GLY A 86 8.12 34.85 1.62
C GLY A 86 7.16 33.66 1.35
N GLY A 87 6.36 33.77 0.29
CA GLY A 87 5.46 32.69 -0.15
C GLY A 87 6.18 31.42 -0.58
N ILE A 88 7.33 31.57 -1.28
CA ILE A 88 8.18 30.43 -1.65
C ILE A 88 8.72 29.74 -0.38
N ALA A 89 9.23 30.52 0.57
CA ALA A 89 9.75 29.97 1.83
C ALA A 89 8.68 29.19 2.61
N ILE A 90 7.47 29.76 2.72
CA ILE A 90 6.33 29.10 3.39
C ILE A 90 5.91 27.83 2.62
N SER A 91 5.87 27.88 1.29
CA SER A 91 5.53 26.73 0.44
C SER A 91 6.53 25.60 0.64
N MET A 92 7.83 25.87 0.67
CA MET A 92 8.87 24.88 0.95
C MET A 92 8.72 24.27 2.35
N ALA A 93 8.41 25.10 3.36
CA ALA A 93 8.16 24.60 4.72
C ALA A 93 6.92 23.72 4.82
N ALA A 94 5.86 23.98 4.02
CA ALA A 94 4.61 23.23 4.01
C ALA A 94 4.63 22.01 3.08
N GLN A 95 5.66 21.84 2.24
CA GLN A 95 5.72 20.82 1.19
C GLN A 95 5.46 19.39 1.70
N GLY A 96 6.06 19.01 2.83
CA GLY A 96 5.89 17.69 3.41
C GLY A 96 4.45 17.43 3.91
N ALA A 97 3.81 18.46 4.48
CA ALA A 97 2.42 18.34 4.92
C ALA A 97 1.47 18.18 3.72
N LEU A 98 1.66 18.98 2.68
CA LEU A 98 0.87 18.90 1.45
C LEU A 98 1.07 17.57 0.73
N ALA A 99 2.31 17.06 0.67
CA ALA A 99 2.59 15.76 0.07
C ALA A 99 1.83 14.61 0.76
N ASN A 100 1.67 14.66 2.08
CA ASN A 100 0.87 13.67 2.81
C ASN A 100 -0.64 13.79 2.52
N ILE A 101 -1.15 15.00 2.39
CA ILE A 101 -2.56 15.25 2.05
C ILE A 101 -2.85 14.72 0.64
N PHE A 102 -2.01 15.08 -0.34
CA PHE A 102 -2.16 14.59 -1.71
C PHE A 102 -1.99 13.06 -1.79
N GLY A 103 -1.05 12.48 -1.04
CA GLY A 103 -0.90 11.03 -0.95
C GLY A 103 -2.15 10.32 -0.42
N SER A 104 -2.86 10.90 0.56
CA SER A 104 -4.12 10.32 1.02
C SER A 104 -5.24 10.40 -0.04
N VAL A 105 -5.32 11.51 -0.76
CA VAL A 105 -6.28 11.67 -1.86
C VAL A 105 -6.02 10.64 -2.96
N GLU A 106 -4.75 10.42 -3.33
CA GLU A 106 -4.33 9.42 -4.32
C GLU A 106 -4.72 8.01 -3.89
N VAL A 107 -4.37 7.61 -2.67
CA VAL A 107 -4.70 6.28 -2.12
C VAL A 107 -6.22 6.01 -2.14
N ILE A 108 -7.02 7.01 -1.76
CA ILE A 108 -8.49 6.89 -1.68
C ILE A 108 -9.10 6.89 -3.09
N SER A 109 -8.65 7.79 -3.98
CA SER A 109 -9.20 7.94 -5.33
C SER A 109 -8.93 6.72 -6.19
N ASP A 110 -7.70 6.21 -6.16
CA ASP A 110 -7.27 5.08 -6.97
C ASP A 110 -7.64 3.74 -6.33
N LYS A 111 -8.17 3.77 -5.10
CA LYS A 111 -8.56 2.57 -4.33
C LYS A 111 -7.43 1.55 -4.25
N VAL A 112 -6.21 2.03 -4.06
CA VAL A 112 -5.02 1.18 -3.95
C VAL A 112 -5.21 0.12 -2.86
N TYR A 113 -5.76 0.54 -1.72
CA TYR A 113 -6.20 -0.33 -0.62
C TYR A 113 -7.32 0.36 0.18
N LYS A 114 -7.99 -0.39 1.01
CA LYS A 114 -9.05 0.08 1.93
C LYS A 114 -8.79 -0.43 3.34
N VAL A 115 -9.50 0.12 4.32
CA VAL A 115 -9.51 -0.38 5.70
C VAL A 115 -9.94 -1.85 5.71
N GLY A 116 -9.19 -2.69 6.39
CA GLY A 116 -9.33 -4.13 6.45
C GLY A 116 -8.48 -4.92 5.46
N ASP A 117 -7.86 -4.27 4.46
CA ASP A 117 -6.96 -4.97 3.53
C ASP A 117 -5.60 -5.25 4.19
N TYR A 118 -5.05 -6.44 3.93
CA TYR A 118 -3.66 -6.78 4.22
C TYR A 118 -2.78 -6.32 3.06
N ILE A 119 -1.82 -5.44 3.34
CA ILE A 119 -0.94 -4.85 2.34
C ILE A 119 0.53 -5.01 2.70
N LYS A 120 1.39 -4.90 1.67
CA LYS A 120 2.84 -4.78 1.82
C LYS A 120 3.28 -3.47 1.17
N VAL A 121 4.01 -2.65 1.91
CA VAL A 121 4.51 -1.36 1.45
C VAL A 121 5.83 -1.02 2.14
N SER A 122 6.86 -0.65 1.39
CA SER A 122 8.17 -0.23 1.93
C SER A 122 8.79 -1.21 2.96
N GLY A 123 8.63 -2.52 2.73
CA GLY A 123 9.14 -3.55 3.66
C GLY A 123 8.28 -3.80 4.90
N ILE A 124 7.19 -3.07 5.07
CA ILE A 124 6.21 -3.22 6.14
C ILE A 124 5.02 -3.99 5.58
N GLU A 125 4.47 -4.92 6.35
CA GLU A 125 3.26 -5.64 5.98
C GLU A 125 2.30 -5.74 7.16
N GLY A 126 1.00 -5.74 6.86
CA GLY A 126 -0.05 -5.84 7.86
C GLY A 126 -1.42 -5.42 7.36
N THR A 127 -2.39 -5.42 8.27
CA THR A 127 -3.78 -5.04 7.99
C THR A 127 -3.98 -3.55 8.19
N VAL A 128 -4.58 -2.88 7.22
CA VAL A 128 -4.92 -1.45 7.30
C VAL A 128 -6.05 -1.26 8.31
N GLU A 129 -5.80 -0.52 9.40
CA GLU A 129 -6.82 -0.18 10.41
C GLU A 129 -7.50 1.14 10.12
N GLU A 130 -6.72 2.16 9.75
CA GLU A 130 -7.23 3.50 9.50
C GLU A 130 -6.47 4.17 8.37
N ILE A 131 -7.18 4.95 7.56
CA ILE A 131 -6.60 5.86 6.57
C ILE A 131 -6.97 7.28 7.00
N ASN A 132 -5.99 8.01 7.53
CA ASN A 132 -6.14 9.39 7.97
C ASN A 132 -5.62 10.36 6.91
N ILE A 133 -5.87 11.68 7.09
CA ILE A 133 -5.45 12.73 6.15
C ILE A 133 -3.93 12.73 5.91
N ARG A 134 -3.11 12.38 6.90
CA ARG A 134 -1.65 12.45 6.83
C ARG A 134 -0.97 11.09 6.81
N SER A 135 -1.61 10.07 7.35
CA SER A 135 -0.97 8.76 7.55
C SER A 135 -1.99 7.64 7.53
N THR A 136 -1.53 6.47 7.14
CA THR A 136 -2.24 5.18 7.21
C THR A 136 -1.70 4.38 8.38
N LYS A 137 -2.58 3.84 9.23
CA LYS A 137 -2.23 2.94 10.33
C LYS A 137 -2.39 1.50 9.87
N ILE A 138 -1.36 0.71 10.09
CA ILE A 138 -1.28 -0.71 9.75
C ILE A 138 -0.97 -1.49 11.01
N ARG A 139 -1.66 -2.60 11.22
CA ARG A 139 -1.36 -3.56 12.27
C ARG A 139 -0.67 -4.77 11.66
N ASP A 140 0.54 -5.06 12.12
CA ASP A 140 1.32 -6.21 11.66
C ASP A 140 0.89 -7.52 12.33
N LEU A 141 1.56 -8.62 11.97
CA LEU A 141 1.26 -9.95 12.52
C LEU A 141 1.68 -10.09 14.00
N ASP A 142 2.63 -9.29 14.48
CA ASP A 142 3.05 -9.23 15.88
C ASP A 142 2.14 -8.32 16.72
N ASN A 143 1.06 -7.80 16.09
CA ASN A 143 0.09 -6.91 16.68
C ASN A 143 0.61 -5.49 16.99
N PHE A 144 1.74 -5.08 16.37
CA PHE A 144 2.21 -3.71 16.49
C PHE A 144 1.44 -2.77 15.57
N LEU A 145 1.15 -1.57 16.06
CA LEU A 145 0.52 -0.52 15.29
C LEU A 145 1.59 0.33 14.62
N ILE A 146 1.68 0.25 13.30
CA ILE A 146 2.65 0.99 12.49
C ILE A 146 1.93 2.16 11.81
N ASN A 147 2.50 3.36 11.93
CA ASN A 147 1.94 4.57 11.32
C ASN A 147 2.82 5.03 10.15
N ILE A 148 2.31 4.91 8.93
CA ILE A 148 3.03 5.22 7.70
C ILE A 148 2.50 6.55 7.14
N PRO A 149 3.37 7.54 6.87
CA PRO A 149 2.98 8.76 6.18
C PRO A 149 2.43 8.47 4.77
N ASN A 150 1.31 9.08 4.40
CA ASN A 150 0.66 8.81 3.11
C ASN A 150 1.54 9.23 1.91
N SER A 151 2.42 10.20 2.07
CA SER A 151 3.41 10.57 1.05
C SER A 151 4.42 9.46 0.76
N VAL A 152 4.65 8.54 1.71
CA VAL A 152 5.50 7.35 1.52
C VAL A 152 4.72 6.30 0.74
N THR A 153 3.49 6.00 1.15
CA THR A 153 2.64 5.00 0.46
C THR A 153 2.35 5.39 -0.99
N ALA A 154 2.06 6.66 -1.25
CA ALA A 154 1.80 7.17 -2.59
C ALA A 154 3.01 7.06 -3.55
N LYS A 155 4.24 7.11 -3.01
CA LYS A 155 5.47 7.01 -3.81
C LYS A 155 6.06 5.61 -3.86
N SER A 156 5.51 4.67 -3.09
CA SER A 156 6.03 3.31 -2.97
C SER A 156 5.23 2.31 -3.78
N VAL A 157 5.86 1.18 -4.09
CA VAL A 157 5.13 0.02 -4.62
C VAL A 157 4.30 -0.56 -3.49
N VAL A 158 2.98 -0.60 -3.68
CA VAL A 158 2.04 -1.20 -2.74
C VAL A 158 1.53 -2.51 -3.32
N THR A 159 1.68 -3.60 -2.56
CA THR A 159 1.08 -4.89 -2.89
C THR A 159 -0.16 -5.11 -2.02
N ASN A 160 -1.33 -5.10 -2.62
CA ASN A 160 -2.58 -5.43 -1.93
C ASN A 160 -2.79 -6.95 -1.97
N VAL A 161 -2.47 -7.61 -0.86
CA VAL A 161 -2.54 -9.06 -0.72
C VAL A 161 -3.99 -9.55 -0.58
N SER A 162 -4.85 -8.75 0.04
CA SER A 162 -6.29 -9.07 0.20
C SER A 162 -7.07 -9.02 -1.12
N ASN A 163 -6.60 -8.24 -2.10
CA ASN A 163 -7.24 -8.13 -3.41
C ASN A 163 -6.85 -9.27 -4.38
N ALA A 164 -6.11 -10.27 -3.92
CA ALA A 164 -5.78 -11.44 -4.71
C ALA A 164 -7.06 -12.23 -5.04
N LYS A 165 -7.31 -12.49 -6.32
CA LYS A 165 -8.45 -13.31 -6.77
C LYS A 165 -8.19 -14.80 -6.61
N LYS A 166 -6.93 -15.21 -6.73
CA LYS A 166 -6.42 -16.59 -6.61
C LYS A 166 -5.01 -16.54 -6.06
N ARG A 167 -4.56 -17.64 -5.43
CA ARG A 167 -3.20 -17.74 -4.89
C ARG A 167 -2.43 -18.86 -5.57
N PHE A 168 -1.18 -18.58 -5.82
CA PHE A 168 -0.27 -19.49 -6.49
C PHE A 168 0.32 -20.50 -5.50
N ILE A 169 0.20 -21.81 -5.85
CA ILE A 169 0.92 -22.92 -5.23
C ILE A 169 2.14 -23.24 -6.10
N ASN A 170 3.30 -23.30 -5.49
CA ASN A 170 4.55 -23.66 -6.14
C ASN A 170 5.32 -24.59 -5.20
N GLU A 171 5.08 -25.90 -5.34
CA GLU A 171 5.66 -26.93 -4.49
C GLU A 171 6.63 -27.80 -5.28
N VAL A 172 7.62 -28.31 -4.57
CA VAL A 172 8.61 -29.23 -5.11
C VAL A 172 8.59 -30.51 -4.28
N PHE A 173 8.38 -31.64 -4.95
CA PHE A 173 8.40 -32.95 -4.35
C PHE A 173 9.63 -33.72 -4.84
N GLY A 174 10.58 -33.96 -3.95
CA GLY A 174 11.79 -34.72 -4.26
C GLY A 174 11.56 -36.21 -4.08
N VAL A 175 11.75 -36.99 -5.15
CA VAL A 175 11.73 -38.45 -5.10
C VAL A 175 13.16 -39.00 -5.19
N THR A 176 13.37 -40.24 -4.74
CA THR A 176 14.69 -40.86 -4.76
C THR A 176 15.21 -41.12 -6.17
N TYR A 177 16.55 -41.21 -6.34
CA TYR A 177 17.15 -41.55 -7.63
C TYR A 177 16.91 -43.01 -8.04
N SER A 178 16.48 -43.88 -7.11
CA SER A 178 16.07 -45.26 -7.37
C SER A 178 14.65 -45.37 -7.93
N THR A 179 13.89 -44.25 -8.00
CA THR A 179 12.56 -44.20 -8.57
C THR A 179 12.65 -44.45 -10.08
N SER A 180 11.92 -45.48 -10.61
CA SER A 180 11.94 -45.77 -12.02
C SER A 180 11.20 -44.70 -12.84
N ASP A 181 11.47 -44.65 -14.15
CA ASP A 181 10.85 -43.68 -15.07
C ASP A 181 9.32 -43.78 -15.07
N GLU A 182 8.78 -45.00 -14.96
CA GLU A 182 7.33 -45.24 -14.87
C GLU A 182 6.77 -44.63 -13.57
N LYS A 183 7.51 -44.77 -12.45
CA LYS A 183 7.08 -44.21 -11.16
C LYS A 183 7.18 -42.69 -11.13
N ILE A 184 8.14 -42.11 -11.82
CA ILE A 184 8.24 -40.65 -11.99
C ILE A 184 7.03 -40.15 -12.78
N GLN A 185 6.64 -40.83 -13.86
CA GLN A 185 5.45 -40.47 -14.63
C GLN A 185 4.17 -40.65 -13.80
N GLU A 186 4.05 -41.73 -13.03
CA GLU A 186 2.95 -41.97 -12.11
C GLU A 186 2.85 -40.86 -11.06
N ALA A 187 3.98 -40.37 -10.49
CA ALA A 187 4.02 -39.26 -9.56
C ALA A 187 3.48 -37.97 -10.20
N ILE A 188 3.85 -37.69 -11.46
CA ILE A 188 3.36 -36.52 -12.22
C ILE A 188 1.84 -36.64 -12.42
N ASP A 189 1.34 -37.82 -12.77
CA ASP A 189 -0.08 -38.02 -13.03
C ASP A 189 -0.91 -37.95 -11.74
N ILE A 190 -0.43 -38.51 -10.62
CA ILE A 190 -1.03 -38.36 -9.29
C ILE A 190 -1.20 -36.88 -8.91
N LEU A 191 -0.17 -36.06 -9.13
CA LEU A 191 -0.22 -34.62 -8.81
C LEU A 191 -1.27 -33.89 -9.66
N LYS A 192 -1.42 -34.25 -10.94
CA LYS A 192 -2.46 -33.70 -11.81
C LYS A 192 -3.87 -34.14 -11.38
N GLU A 193 -4.06 -35.45 -11.10
CA GLU A 193 -5.31 -35.99 -10.61
C GLU A 193 -5.79 -35.32 -9.33
N ILE A 194 -4.89 -35.14 -8.35
CA ILE A 194 -5.23 -34.41 -7.10
C ILE A 194 -5.72 -33.00 -7.41
N ALA A 195 -5.06 -32.30 -8.35
CA ALA A 195 -5.48 -30.95 -8.72
C ALA A 195 -6.82 -30.92 -9.46
N GLU A 196 -7.13 -31.94 -10.27
CA GLU A 196 -8.40 -32.08 -10.98
C GLU A 196 -9.57 -32.43 -10.07
N GLU A 197 -9.34 -33.30 -9.10
CA GLU A 197 -10.35 -33.77 -8.13
C GLU A 197 -10.63 -32.74 -7.05
N HIS A 198 -9.65 -31.93 -6.68
CA HIS A 198 -9.79 -30.98 -5.58
C HIS A 198 -10.65 -29.78 -5.99
N LYS A 199 -11.80 -29.61 -5.32
CA LYS A 199 -12.81 -28.57 -5.65
C LYS A 199 -12.27 -27.13 -5.65
N ASP A 200 -11.30 -26.83 -4.80
CA ASP A 200 -10.76 -25.49 -4.57
C ASP A 200 -9.45 -25.23 -5.34
N LEU A 201 -8.93 -26.21 -6.10
CA LEU A 201 -7.81 -26.03 -7.00
C LEU A 201 -8.28 -25.76 -8.43
N HIS A 202 -7.51 -24.94 -9.15
CA HIS A 202 -7.68 -24.82 -10.60
C HIS A 202 -7.15 -26.09 -11.27
N LYS A 203 -7.91 -26.58 -12.27
CA LYS A 203 -7.51 -27.74 -13.09
C LYS A 203 -6.31 -27.45 -13.99
N ASP A 204 -6.12 -26.18 -14.37
CA ASP A 204 -4.96 -25.75 -15.13
C ASP A 204 -3.73 -25.66 -14.20
N CYS A 205 -3.04 -26.79 -14.07
CA CYS A 205 -1.79 -26.91 -13.35
C CYS A 205 -0.67 -27.38 -14.27
N LYS A 206 0.58 -27.10 -13.89
CA LYS A 206 1.78 -27.61 -14.57
C LYS A 206 2.55 -28.49 -13.61
N VAL A 207 2.81 -29.73 -14.04
CA VAL A 207 3.60 -30.71 -13.28
C VAL A 207 4.68 -31.26 -14.20
N TYR A 208 5.92 -31.18 -13.76
CA TYR A 208 7.08 -31.61 -14.55
C TYR A 208 8.28 -31.90 -13.65
N VAL A 209 9.22 -32.69 -14.18
CA VAL A 209 10.56 -32.82 -13.55
C VAL A 209 11.31 -31.49 -13.73
N ASP A 210 11.69 -30.87 -12.63
CA ASP A 210 12.26 -29.52 -12.62
C ASP A 210 13.80 -29.57 -12.59
N THR A 211 14.38 -30.30 -11.63
CA THR A 211 15.82 -30.37 -11.43
C THR A 211 16.26 -31.72 -10.86
N LEU A 212 17.50 -32.08 -11.15
CA LEU A 212 18.21 -33.15 -10.48
C LEU A 212 19.04 -32.51 -9.36
N ALA A 213 18.60 -32.72 -8.12
CA ALA A 213 19.29 -32.20 -6.94
C ALA A 213 20.32 -33.21 -6.41
N SER A 214 21.10 -32.81 -5.38
CA SER A 214 22.18 -33.67 -4.79
C SER A 214 21.65 -35.03 -4.32
N SER A 215 20.41 -35.15 -3.85
CA SER A 215 19.84 -36.36 -3.28
C SER A 215 18.43 -36.69 -3.81
N SER A 216 17.90 -35.95 -4.79
CA SER A 216 16.54 -36.11 -5.25
C SER A 216 16.35 -35.75 -6.72
N ILE A 217 15.37 -36.41 -7.37
CA ILE A 217 14.74 -35.96 -8.60
C ILE A 217 13.57 -35.09 -8.19
N ASN A 218 13.60 -33.80 -8.52
CA ASN A 218 12.60 -32.84 -8.11
C ASN A 218 11.46 -32.75 -9.11
N ILE A 219 10.26 -33.06 -8.67
CA ILE A 219 9.01 -32.90 -9.42
C ILE A 219 8.35 -31.63 -8.93
N LYS A 220 8.08 -30.70 -9.83
CA LYS A 220 7.49 -29.39 -9.52
C LYS A 220 6.02 -29.35 -9.88
N PHE A 221 5.23 -28.90 -8.91
CA PHE A 221 3.83 -28.59 -9.09
C PHE A 221 3.64 -27.07 -9.09
N ARG A 222 2.94 -26.55 -10.10
CA ARG A 222 2.55 -25.15 -10.22
C ARG A 222 1.07 -25.06 -10.52
N GLY A 223 0.31 -24.52 -9.59
CA GLY A 223 -1.15 -24.40 -9.72
C GLY A 223 -1.70 -23.21 -8.96
N TYR A 224 -3.00 -23.04 -8.95
CA TYR A 224 -3.66 -21.95 -8.25
C TYR A 224 -4.79 -22.49 -7.38
N VAL A 225 -4.89 -21.93 -6.16
CA VAL A 225 -6.11 -22.02 -5.34
C VAL A 225 -7.11 -20.99 -5.86
N LYS A 226 -8.38 -21.37 -6.01
CA LYS A 226 -9.47 -20.51 -6.52
C LYS A 226 -9.81 -19.32 -5.62
N HIS A 227 -9.28 -19.30 -4.40
CA HIS A 227 -9.59 -18.30 -3.40
C HIS A 227 -8.39 -17.42 -3.09
N GLY A 228 -8.64 -16.10 -2.97
CA GLY A 228 -7.61 -15.13 -2.61
C GLY A 228 -7.36 -15.03 -1.10
N ALA A 229 -8.29 -15.46 -0.25
CA ALA A 229 -8.16 -15.40 1.21
C ALA A 229 -6.99 -16.26 1.70
N PHE A 230 -6.13 -15.70 2.56
CA PHE A 230 -4.90 -16.36 3.03
C PHE A 230 -5.19 -17.64 3.83
N ASP A 231 -6.14 -17.58 4.76
CA ASP A 231 -6.48 -18.71 5.61
C ASP A 231 -6.99 -19.90 4.78
N LYS A 232 -7.86 -19.59 3.79
CA LYS A 232 -8.37 -20.61 2.90
C LYS A 232 -7.30 -21.20 1.99
N PHE A 233 -6.39 -20.36 1.50
CA PHE A 233 -5.22 -20.81 0.75
C PHE A 233 -4.35 -21.78 1.57
N THR A 234 -4.07 -21.45 2.83
CA THR A 234 -3.23 -22.27 3.70
C THR A 234 -3.85 -23.64 3.98
N LEU A 235 -5.16 -23.68 4.22
CA LEU A 235 -5.90 -24.93 4.40
C LEU A 235 -5.86 -25.80 3.13
N VAL A 236 -6.22 -25.25 1.98
CA VAL A 236 -6.23 -25.98 0.71
C VAL A 236 -4.84 -26.47 0.34
N ARG A 237 -3.80 -25.66 0.56
CA ARG A 237 -2.41 -26.08 0.34
C ARG A 237 -2.01 -27.23 1.27
N GLY A 238 -2.43 -27.19 2.54
CA GLY A 238 -2.22 -28.26 3.50
C GLY A 238 -2.90 -29.56 3.09
N GLU A 239 -4.18 -29.50 2.71
CA GLU A 239 -4.97 -30.65 2.20
C GLU A 239 -4.31 -31.25 0.95
N PHE A 240 -3.87 -30.42 0.01
CA PHE A 240 -3.14 -30.83 -1.18
C PHE A 240 -1.87 -31.63 -0.83
N ILE A 241 -1.01 -31.08 0.04
CA ILE A 241 0.24 -31.73 0.44
C ILE A 241 -0.03 -33.07 1.16
N GLN A 242 -1.02 -33.10 2.04
CA GLN A 242 -1.41 -34.36 2.74
C GLN A 242 -1.88 -35.44 1.77
N GLU A 243 -2.70 -35.07 0.78
CA GLU A 243 -3.16 -36.04 -0.22
C GLU A 243 -2.02 -36.52 -1.12
N VAL A 244 -1.06 -35.64 -1.46
CA VAL A 244 0.16 -36.06 -2.19
C VAL A 244 0.95 -37.09 -1.40
N VAL A 245 1.21 -36.83 -0.12
CA VAL A 245 1.95 -37.77 0.75
C VAL A 245 1.25 -39.12 0.83
N LYS A 246 -0.07 -39.11 0.96
CA LYS A 246 -0.89 -40.34 1.04
C LYS A 246 -0.81 -41.14 -0.27
N ARG A 247 -1.05 -40.52 -1.43
CA ARG A 247 -1.06 -41.21 -2.73
C ARG A 247 0.34 -41.67 -3.15
N PHE A 248 1.39 -40.90 -2.88
CA PHE A 248 2.76 -41.33 -3.15
C PHE A 248 3.11 -42.58 -2.35
N ARG A 249 2.73 -42.64 -1.07
CA ARG A 249 2.94 -43.84 -0.24
C ARG A 249 2.15 -45.04 -0.77
N GLN A 250 0.91 -44.87 -1.22
CA GLN A 250 0.10 -45.94 -1.80
C GLN A 250 0.65 -46.45 -3.13
N ALA A 251 1.26 -45.55 -3.89
CA ALA A 251 1.91 -45.89 -5.16
C ALA A 251 3.34 -46.46 -4.97
N GLY A 252 3.86 -46.51 -3.74
CA GLY A 252 5.23 -47.00 -3.49
C GLY A 252 6.30 -46.01 -4.02
N ILE A 253 5.99 -44.71 -4.01
CA ILE A 253 6.91 -43.64 -4.42
C ILE A 253 7.52 -43.07 -3.16
N ASP A 254 8.84 -43.19 -3.02
CA ASP A 254 9.57 -42.75 -1.83
C ASP A 254 10.07 -41.30 -1.99
N PHE A 255 9.81 -40.50 -0.95
CA PHE A 255 10.40 -39.16 -0.85
C PHE A 255 11.90 -39.28 -0.57
N ALA A 256 12.69 -38.44 -1.20
CA ALA A 256 14.11 -38.39 -1.02
C ALA A 256 14.50 -37.79 0.33
N PHE A 257 15.45 -38.43 1.01
CA PHE A 257 16.13 -37.90 2.19
C PHE A 257 17.53 -37.40 1.81
N PRO A 258 18.10 -36.45 2.55
CA PRO A 258 19.51 -36.11 2.39
C PRO A 258 20.36 -37.37 2.52
N SER A 259 21.09 -37.74 1.45
CA SER A 259 21.89 -38.95 1.38
C SER A 259 23.36 -38.62 1.10
N GLN A 260 24.26 -39.38 1.67
CA GLN A 260 25.70 -39.30 1.45
C GLN A 260 26.27 -40.68 1.13
N SER A 261 27.16 -40.76 0.14
CA SER A 261 27.91 -41.97 -0.15
C SER A 261 29.24 -41.89 0.61
N ILE A 262 29.49 -42.83 1.49
CA ILE A 262 30.74 -42.92 2.27
C ILE A 262 31.54 -44.08 1.69
N TYR A 263 32.73 -43.79 1.15
CA TYR A 263 33.70 -44.79 0.73
C TYR A 263 34.68 -44.99 1.85
N ILE A 264 34.70 -46.21 2.41
CA ILE A 264 35.65 -46.60 3.46
C ILE A 264 36.82 -47.32 2.78
N GLU A 265 37.96 -46.65 2.69
CA GLU A 265 39.21 -47.31 2.28
C GLU A 265 39.78 -48.05 3.48
N SER A 266 39.82 -49.39 3.39
CA SER A 266 40.53 -50.22 4.40
C SER A 266 42.02 -50.19 4.09
N ASP A 267 42.78 -49.56 4.96
CA ASP A 267 44.26 -49.61 4.92
C ASP A 267 44.70 -51.03 5.31
N ASN A 268 44.99 -51.82 4.26
CA ASN A 268 45.59 -53.19 4.46
C ASN A 268 47.10 -53.07 4.76
N THR A 269 47.49 -52.34 5.78
CA THR A 269 48.81 -52.45 6.34
C THR A 269 48.87 -53.79 7.10
N LYS A 270 49.28 -54.86 6.39
CA LYS A 270 49.80 -56.08 7.04
C LYS A 270 51.00 -55.65 7.86
N ILE A 271 50.86 -55.70 9.19
CA ILE A 271 51.96 -55.69 10.11
C ILE A 271 52.59 -57.07 9.93
N GLU A 272 53.71 -57.21 9.14
CA GLU A 272 54.60 -58.36 9.18
C GLU A 272 55.32 -58.28 10.51
N ASN A 273 55.09 -59.32 11.31
CA ASN A 273 55.89 -59.65 12.51
C ASN A 273 57.22 -60.30 12.13
#